data_98a9b2ae6f38dda4cdd6d2cc8262491a
#
_entry.id   98a9b2ae6f38dda4cdd6d2cc8262491a
#
_cell.length_a   1.000
_cell.length_b   1.000
_cell.length_c   1.000
_cell.angle_alpha   90.00
_cell.angle_beta   90.00
_cell.angle_gamma   90.00
#
_symmetry.space_group_name_H-M   'P 1'
#
loop_
_entity.id
_entity.type
_entity.pdbx_description
1 polymer ?
#
loop_
_entity_poly.entity_id
_entity_poly.type
_entity_poly.pdbx_seq_one_letter_code
_entity_poly.pdbx_strand_id
1 'polypeptide(L)'
;MRCVQLALENPPVKGERVKIFNQMTESHQVGELAKKVAALTGAQVNNLPNPRNEAVENDLIVDNRCFIELGLNPTTLDDGLLKEVVEIATRYADRCDRNRILCTSAWTKTQEQAIAAR
;
A
#
# COMPACT_ATOMS: atom_id res chain seq x y z
N MET A 1 -15.28 5.77 -2.07
CA MET A 1 -16.58 6.51 -2.23
C MET A 1 -17.12 7.03 -0.89
N ARG A 2 -17.18 6.21 0.19
CA ARG A 2 -17.73 6.64 1.51
C ARG A 2 -17.01 7.84 2.13
N CYS A 3 -15.68 7.94 2.02
CA CYS A 3 -14.92 9.09 2.53
C CYS A 3 -15.35 10.42 1.90
N VAL A 4 -15.54 10.42 0.58
CA VAL A 4 -16.02 11.62 -0.15
C VAL A 4 -17.41 12.01 0.32
N GLN A 5 -18.28 11.03 0.49
CA GLN A 5 -19.64 11.28 1.00
C GLN A 5 -19.59 11.91 2.39
N LEU A 6 -18.83 11.32 3.34
CA LEU A 6 -18.70 11.85 4.70
C LEU A 6 -18.12 13.27 4.72
N ALA A 7 -17.13 13.55 3.87
CA ALA A 7 -16.55 14.89 3.78
C ALA A 7 -17.57 15.92 3.25
N LEU A 8 -18.41 15.55 2.28
CA LEU A 8 -19.45 16.41 1.75
C LEU A 8 -20.62 16.63 2.75
N GLU A 9 -20.94 15.63 3.54
CA GLU A 9 -21.97 15.71 4.59
C GLU A 9 -21.51 16.56 5.79
N ASN A 10 -20.19 16.79 5.94
CA ASN A 10 -19.58 17.53 7.04
C ASN A 10 -18.64 18.65 6.57
N PRO A 11 -19.14 19.62 5.77
CA PRO A 11 -18.34 20.71 5.27
C PRO A 11 -17.85 21.62 6.42
N PRO A 12 -16.72 22.32 6.26
CA PRO A 12 -16.29 23.32 7.22
C PRO A 12 -17.33 24.46 7.30
N VAL A 13 -17.50 25.02 8.47
CA VAL A 13 -18.37 26.20 8.68
C VAL A 13 -17.73 27.41 8.02
N LYS A 14 -18.54 28.33 7.49
CA LYS A 14 -18.07 29.56 6.86
C LYS A 14 -17.12 30.34 7.80
N GLY A 15 -15.88 30.55 7.35
CA GLY A 15 -14.84 31.22 8.13
C GLY A 15 -13.89 30.29 8.87
N GLU A 16 -14.14 29.00 8.93
CA GLU A 16 -13.21 27.99 9.44
C GLU A 16 -12.13 27.65 8.40
N ARG A 17 -11.01 27.14 8.90
CA ARG A 17 -9.95 26.60 8.03
C ARG A 17 -10.45 25.36 7.29
N VAL A 18 -9.85 25.10 6.13
CA VAL A 18 -10.05 23.87 5.37
C VAL A 18 -9.75 22.67 6.28
N LYS A 19 -10.68 21.72 6.32
CA LYS A 19 -10.48 20.45 7.02
C LYS A 19 -9.70 19.50 6.11
N ILE A 20 -8.62 18.93 6.64
CA ILE A 20 -7.80 17.94 5.94
C ILE A 20 -8.07 16.58 6.57
N PHE A 21 -8.42 15.60 5.73
CA PHE A 21 -8.68 14.23 6.15
C PHE A 21 -7.73 13.28 5.44
N ASN A 22 -7.03 12.45 6.19
CA ASN A 22 -6.21 11.38 5.63
C ASN A 22 -7.06 10.13 5.43
N GLN A 23 -7.08 9.64 4.19
CA GLN A 23 -7.76 8.39 3.87
C GLN A 23 -6.74 7.25 3.84
N MET A 24 -6.11 6.96 4.94
CA MET A 24 -5.23 5.80 5.08
C MET A 24 -5.87 4.89 6.13
N THR A 25 -6.06 3.63 5.79
CA THR A 25 -6.77 2.69 6.65
C THR A 25 -5.82 1.99 7.61
N GLU A 26 -4.71 1.50 7.10
CA GLU A 26 -3.74 0.71 7.85
C GLU A 26 -2.36 0.78 7.20
N SER A 27 -1.33 0.52 8.00
CA SER A 27 0.06 0.42 7.53
C SER A 27 0.54 -1.01 7.74
N HIS A 28 1.22 -1.55 6.76
CA HIS A 28 1.81 -2.88 6.82
C HIS A 28 3.26 -2.85 6.38
N GLN A 29 4.10 -3.61 7.04
CA GLN A 29 5.42 -3.92 6.52
C GLN A 29 5.30 -4.87 5.33
N VAL A 30 6.12 -4.66 4.31
CA VAL A 30 6.10 -5.50 3.08
C VAL A 30 6.27 -6.98 3.40
N GLY A 31 7.14 -7.31 4.37
CA GLY A 31 7.36 -8.69 4.81
C GLY A 31 6.11 -9.33 5.45
N GLU A 32 5.34 -8.56 6.22
CA GLU A 32 4.08 -9.04 6.81
C GLU A 32 3.02 -9.26 5.75
N LEU A 33 2.90 -8.32 4.80
CA LEU A 33 2.00 -8.44 3.68
C LEU A 33 2.32 -9.68 2.83
N ALA A 34 3.61 -9.93 2.55
CA ALA A 34 4.05 -11.11 1.83
C ALA A 34 3.66 -12.41 2.56
N LYS A 35 3.80 -12.46 3.89
CA LYS A 35 3.36 -13.61 4.70
C LYS A 35 1.85 -13.82 4.64
N LYS A 36 1.05 -12.74 4.70
CA LYS A 36 -0.42 -12.83 4.57
C LYS A 36 -0.82 -13.40 3.19
N VAL A 37 -0.20 -12.91 2.11
CA VAL A 37 -0.44 -13.44 0.76
C VAL A 37 -0.02 -14.90 0.65
N ALA A 38 1.14 -15.26 1.19
CA ALA A 38 1.62 -16.65 1.19
C ALA A 38 0.67 -17.60 1.93
N ALA A 39 0.13 -17.17 3.07
CA ALA A 39 -0.84 -17.95 3.84
C ALA A 39 -2.15 -18.24 3.05
N LEU A 40 -2.58 -17.31 2.20
CA LEU A 40 -3.78 -17.46 1.40
C LEU A 40 -3.56 -18.27 0.11
N THR A 41 -2.37 -18.15 -0.49
CA THR A 41 -2.08 -18.70 -1.82
C THR A 41 -1.23 -19.96 -1.80
N GLY A 42 -0.59 -20.27 -0.66
CA GLY A 42 0.43 -21.32 -0.58
C GLY A 42 1.75 -20.96 -1.25
N ALA A 43 1.93 -19.69 -1.69
CA ALA A 43 3.15 -19.27 -2.35
C ALA A 43 4.34 -19.19 -1.37
N GLN A 44 5.56 -19.43 -1.88
CA GLN A 44 6.77 -19.26 -1.10
C GLN A 44 7.21 -17.78 -1.12
N VAL A 45 7.65 -17.28 0.03
CA VAL A 45 8.21 -15.94 0.16
C VAL A 45 9.72 -16.03 0.06
N ASN A 46 10.30 -15.42 -0.98
CA ASN A 46 11.73 -15.32 -1.17
C ASN A 46 12.20 -13.89 -0.84
N ASN A 47 13.15 -13.76 0.08
CA ASN A 47 13.75 -12.47 0.40
C ASN A 47 14.87 -12.17 -0.61
N LEU A 48 14.76 -11.06 -1.30
CA LEU A 48 15.80 -10.54 -2.18
C LEU A 48 16.60 -9.44 -1.46
N PRO A 49 17.89 -9.25 -1.82
CA PRO A 49 18.64 -8.10 -1.32
C PRO A 49 17.88 -6.81 -1.64
N ASN A 50 17.85 -5.86 -0.69
CA ASN A 50 17.17 -4.58 -0.90
C ASN A 50 17.91 -3.77 -1.99
N PRO A 51 17.36 -3.65 -3.22
CA PRO A 51 18.06 -2.99 -4.32
C PRO A 51 18.07 -1.46 -4.17
N ARG A 52 17.25 -0.92 -3.26
CA ARG A 52 17.12 0.52 -3.06
C ARG A 52 17.95 1.05 -1.90
N ASN A 53 18.54 0.15 -1.11
CA ASN A 53 19.31 0.51 0.08
C ASN A 53 18.51 1.42 1.06
N GLU A 54 17.19 1.20 1.12
CA GLU A 54 16.30 1.90 2.03
C GLU A 54 16.58 1.49 3.47
N ALA A 55 16.35 2.41 4.41
CA ALA A 55 16.43 2.08 5.82
C ALA A 55 15.45 0.97 6.20
N VAL A 56 15.87 0.10 7.11
CA VAL A 56 15.07 -1.07 7.55
C VAL A 56 13.78 -0.64 8.23
N GLU A 57 13.74 0.57 8.79
CA GLU A 57 12.61 1.11 9.53
C GLU A 57 12.12 2.39 8.86
N ASN A 58 11.00 2.29 8.17
CA ASN A 58 10.17 3.42 7.77
C ASN A 58 8.86 3.30 8.55
N ASP A 59 8.85 3.82 9.77
CA ASP A 59 7.65 3.87 10.59
C ASP A 59 6.73 4.98 10.08
N LEU A 60 5.88 4.63 9.11
CA LEU A 60 4.79 5.49 8.71
C LEU A 60 3.64 5.35 9.70
N ILE A 61 3.53 6.29 10.61
CA ILE A 61 2.36 6.38 11.51
C ILE A 61 1.23 7.05 10.74
N VAL A 62 0.18 6.28 10.50
CA VAL A 62 -1.01 6.76 9.81
C VAL A 62 -2.05 7.20 10.82
N ASP A 63 -2.55 8.43 10.67
CA ASP A 63 -3.65 8.96 11.48
C ASP A 63 -4.86 9.26 10.58
N ASN A 64 -5.93 8.47 10.76
CA ASN A 64 -7.21 8.60 10.07
C ASN A 64 -8.36 8.90 11.04
N ARG A 65 -8.06 9.29 12.28
CA ARG A 65 -9.06 9.51 13.33
C ARG A 65 -10.18 10.45 12.90
N CYS A 66 -9.86 11.51 12.15
CA CYS A 66 -10.86 12.46 11.68
C CYS A 66 -11.98 11.80 10.86
N PHE A 67 -11.67 10.83 10.00
CA PHE A 67 -12.70 10.09 9.28
C PHE A 67 -13.44 9.08 10.15
N ILE A 68 -12.74 8.43 11.08
CA ILE A 68 -13.36 7.49 12.03
C ILE A 68 -14.38 8.22 12.89
N GLU A 69 -14.06 9.41 13.39
CA GLU A 69 -14.96 10.27 14.16
C GLU A 69 -16.20 10.71 13.38
N LEU A 70 -16.08 10.85 12.05
CA LEU A 70 -17.21 11.09 11.16
C LEU A 70 -18.03 9.83 10.82
N GLY A 71 -17.70 8.69 11.42
CA GLY A 71 -18.40 7.42 11.19
C GLY A 71 -17.90 6.63 9.99
N LEU A 72 -16.65 6.83 9.56
CA LEU A 72 -16.03 5.95 8.58
C LEU A 72 -15.74 4.60 9.23
N ASN A 73 -16.27 3.53 8.64
CA ASN A 73 -15.83 2.16 8.91
C ASN A 73 -14.94 1.72 7.73
N PRO A 74 -13.59 1.75 7.89
CA PRO A 74 -12.69 1.41 6.80
C PRO A 74 -12.70 -0.11 6.56
N THR A 75 -12.58 -0.50 5.30
CA THR A 75 -12.34 -1.91 4.92
C THR A 75 -10.85 -2.20 5.04
N THR A 76 -10.49 -3.20 5.83
CA THR A 76 -9.10 -3.63 6.04
C THR A 76 -8.73 -4.82 5.15
N LEU A 77 -7.44 -5.14 5.08
CA LEU A 77 -6.99 -6.33 4.35
C LEU A 77 -7.56 -7.62 4.96
N ASP A 78 -7.71 -7.65 6.27
CA ASP A 78 -8.23 -8.82 6.98
C ASP A 78 -9.75 -8.96 6.84
N ASP A 79 -10.48 -7.89 6.48
CA ASP A 79 -11.93 -7.90 6.22
C ASP A 79 -12.32 -8.54 4.87
N GLY A 80 -11.42 -9.26 4.24
CA GLY A 80 -11.69 -9.98 2.99
C GLY A 80 -11.15 -9.32 1.73
N LEU A 81 -10.64 -8.09 1.80
CA LEU A 81 -10.09 -7.39 0.63
C LEU A 81 -8.94 -8.18 -0.01
N LEU A 82 -8.05 -8.75 0.81
CA LEU A 82 -6.94 -9.56 0.29
C LEU A 82 -7.43 -10.82 -0.42
N LYS A 83 -8.47 -11.46 0.10
CA LYS A 83 -9.10 -12.64 -0.54
C LYS A 83 -9.69 -12.27 -1.90
N GLU A 84 -10.40 -11.16 -1.99
CA GLU A 84 -10.97 -10.66 -3.25
C GLU A 84 -9.87 -10.38 -4.29
N VAL A 85 -8.76 -9.74 -3.88
CA VAL A 85 -7.61 -9.50 -4.76
C VAL A 85 -7.01 -10.81 -5.27
N VAL A 86 -6.87 -11.83 -4.42
CA VAL A 86 -6.37 -13.16 -4.81
C VAL A 86 -7.33 -13.83 -5.80
N GLU A 87 -8.65 -13.76 -5.58
CA GLU A 87 -9.65 -14.29 -6.51
C GLU A 87 -9.58 -13.62 -7.89
N ILE A 88 -9.45 -12.29 -7.92
CA ILE A 88 -9.29 -11.52 -9.17
C ILE A 88 -7.99 -11.89 -9.87
N ALA A 89 -6.88 -11.95 -9.14
CA ALA A 89 -5.58 -12.31 -9.69
C ALA A 89 -5.57 -13.73 -10.28
N THR A 90 -6.24 -14.66 -9.60
CA THR A 90 -6.38 -16.04 -10.10
C THR A 90 -7.24 -16.10 -11.37
N ARG A 91 -8.35 -15.36 -11.41
CA ARG A 91 -9.25 -15.30 -12.56
C ARG A 91 -8.58 -14.78 -13.83
N TYR A 92 -7.63 -13.88 -13.69
CA TYR A 92 -6.95 -13.21 -14.81
C TYR A 92 -5.46 -13.56 -14.90
N ALA A 93 -5.04 -14.68 -14.32
CA ALA A 93 -3.64 -15.12 -14.30
C ALA A 93 -3.05 -15.32 -15.71
N ASP A 94 -3.88 -15.71 -16.68
CA ASP A 94 -3.54 -15.87 -18.09
C ASP A 94 -3.14 -14.56 -18.78
N ARG A 95 -3.57 -13.43 -18.26
CA ARG A 95 -3.23 -12.08 -18.77
C ARG A 95 -1.95 -11.52 -18.17
N CYS A 96 -1.33 -12.21 -17.21
CA CYS A 96 -0.13 -11.76 -16.53
C CYS A 96 1.12 -11.97 -17.37
N ASP A 97 1.80 -10.88 -17.73
CA ASP A 97 3.13 -10.94 -18.32
C ASP A 97 4.19 -10.99 -17.21
N ARG A 98 4.66 -12.18 -16.90
CA ARG A 98 5.65 -12.41 -15.82
C ARG A 98 6.97 -11.70 -16.04
N ASN A 99 7.34 -11.38 -17.29
CA ASN A 99 8.58 -10.67 -17.61
C ASN A 99 8.53 -9.20 -17.16
N ARG A 100 7.33 -8.67 -16.90
CA ARG A 100 7.15 -7.29 -16.41
C ARG A 100 7.07 -7.18 -14.88
N ILE A 101 7.00 -8.30 -14.15
CA ILE A 101 6.86 -8.29 -12.69
C ILE A 101 8.15 -7.87 -12.00
N LEU A 102 9.32 -8.26 -12.55
CA LEU A 102 10.64 -7.86 -12.06
C LEU A 102 11.07 -6.55 -12.73
N CYS A 103 10.56 -5.45 -12.22
CA CYS A 103 10.97 -4.13 -12.67
C CYS A 103 12.29 -3.74 -11.98
N THR A 104 13.40 -3.73 -12.71
CA THR A 104 14.61 -3.04 -12.26
C THR A 104 14.37 -1.55 -12.34
N SER A 105 14.29 -0.88 -11.18
CA SER A 105 14.09 0.56 -11.14
C SER A 105 15.32 1.25 -11.76
N ALA A 106 15.10 2.29 -12.56
CA ALA A 106 16.19 3.06 -13.18
C ALA A 106 17.17 3.69 -12.18
N TRP A 107 16.76 3.81 -10.92
CA TRP A 107 17.54 4.33 -9.79
C TRP A 107 18.74 3.45 -9.43
N THR A 108 18.64 2.14 -9.59
CA THR A 108 19.75 1.20 -9.32
C THR A 108 20.91 1.40 -10.30
N LYS A 109 20.62 1.67 -11.56
CA LYS A 109 21.66 1.89 -12.58
C LYS A 109 22.45 3.18 -12.35
N THR A 110 21.81 4.23 -11.84
CA THR A 110 22.47 5.52 -11.58
C THR A 110 23.39 5.44 -10.36
N GLN A 111 23.06 4.65 -9.35
CA GLN A 111 23.91 4.46 -8.16
C GLN A 111 25.14 3.58 -8.45
N GLU A 112 24.98 2.50 -9.19
CA GLU A 112 26.12 1.65 -9.61
C GLU A 112 27.11 2.41 -10.50
N GLN A 113 26.62 3.25 -11.40
CA GLN A 113 27.47 4.12 -12.23
C GLN A 113 28.18 5.21 -11.41
N ALA A 114 27.55 5.75 -10.39
CA ALA A 114 28.14 6.76 -9.51
C ALA A 114 29.22 6.18 -8.57
N ILE A 115 29.08 4.89 -8.19
CA ILE A 115 30.07 4.17 -7.36
C ILE A 115 31.26 3.71 -8.20
N ALA A 116 31.04 3.29 -9.43
CA ALA A 116 32.10 2.87 -10.35
C ALA A 116 32.94 4.07 -10.92
N ALA A 117 32.45 5.30 -10.79
CA ALA A 117 33.12 6.53 -11.22
C ALA A 117 33.91 7.23 -10.11
N ARG A 118 34.04 6.65 -8.91
CA ARG A 118 34.85 7.09 -7.77
C ARG A 118 36.00 6.17 -7.54
#